data_34c3e5368ee8ad1e3f1d26402c216622
#
_entry.id   34c3e5368ee8ad1e3f1d26402c216622
#
_cell.length_a   1.000
_cell.length_b   1.000
_cell.length_c   1.000
_cell.angle_alpha   90.00
_cell.angle_beta   90.00
_cell.angle_gamma   90.00
#
_symmetry.space_group_name_H-M   'P 1'
#
loop_
_entity.id
_entity.type
_entity.pdbx_description
1 polymer ?
#
loop_
_entity_poly.entity_id
_entity_poly.type
_entity_poly.pdbx_seq_one_letter_code
_entity_poly.pdbx_strand_id
1 'polypeptide(L)'
;MNSICEFLLLSNGTSVPWAEVPEWPAVEFVAATAAEIERGGRLCAWFGVPENAATRLVAVIAFDSENTLAVGRSAPVAKSYPSLTLHHPQAHLFEREVWEQHGLVPEGHPWLKPVRQQNGGHPAVGVFFRVEGVEVHEVSVGPVHAGIIEPGHFRFQCNGEEVLHLEIALGYQHRGVEEALVGGPHLATMSQMETVAGDTTIGHATAYAMILESLAGAEAPLRAQWLRAIALELERLANHTGDLGALANDVAFLPTASSCGKIRGDFLNLTALICGNRFGRGLVHPGGCKYDLETERTTQLLAKLRLSLTEVNQAAEWLWDANSARARFEFTGTISARHAAEIGLVGVSARASGLVRDARFDHPAGWHRFAPVPVAVWPGGDVFARARVRWLEIQRSGKFLEEQLIAPPDGENFTAAALPSGDTLAVALVEGWRGEVCHVALTDSAGIFRRYKIVDPSFHNWIGLEQAMRGQAVSDFPICNKSFNLSYCGFDL
;
A
#
# COMPACT_ATOMS: atom_id res chain seq x y z
N MET A 1 -33.73 -22.03 6.00
CA MET A 1 -32.33 -22.46 5.94
C MET A 1 -31.60 -21.35 5.21
N ASN A 2 -30.95 -20.45 5.95
CA ASN A 2 -30.10 -19.44 5.32
C ASN A 2 -28.89 -20.19 4.77
N SER A 3 -28.76 -20.23 3.45
CA SER A 3 -27.50 -20.58 2.80
C SER A 3 -26.46 -19.58 3.31
N ILE A 4 -25.53 -20.03 4.14
CA ILE A 4 -24.38 -19.21 4.53
C ILE A 4 -23.62 -18.94 3.23
N CYS A 5 -23.55 -17.67 2.83
CA CYS A 5 -22.78 -17.25 1.68
C CYS A 5 -21.30 -17.45 2.06
N GLU A 6 -20.67 -18.50 1.55
CA GLU A 6 -19.26 -18.80 1.84
C GLU A 6 -18.39 -18.24 0.71
N PHE A 7 -17.53 -17.29 1.04
CA PHE A 7 -16.45 -16.82 0.17
C PHE A 7 -15.45 -17.95 -0.09
N LEU A 8 -14.82 -17.94 -1.26
CA LEU A 8 -13.74 -18.86 -1.58
C LEU A 8 -12.47 -18.46 -0.83
N LEU A 9 -11.95 -19.36 -0.02
CA LEU A 9 -10.73 -19.12 0.75
C LEU A 9 -9.48 -19.47 -0.07
N LEU A 10 -8.51 -18.56 -0.07
CA LEU A 10 -7.26 -18.67 -0.80
C LEU A 10 -6.07 -18.38 0.11
N SER A 11 -4.91 -18.96 -0.23
CA SER A 11 -3.63 -18.49 0.28
C SER A 11 -3.08 -17.33 -0.55
N ASN A 12 -2.26 -16.48 0.06
CA ASN A 12 -1.58 -15.38 -0.65
C ASN A 12 -0.71 -15.91 -1.80
N GLY A 13 -0.77 -15.24 -2.96
CA GLY A 13 0.00 -15.63 -4.15
C GLY A 13 -0.56 -16.85 -4.87
N THR A 14 -1.84 -17.16 -4.73
CA THR A 14 -2.50 -18.27 -5.45
C THR A 14 -3.52 -17.78 -6.45
N SER A 15 -3.90 -18.66 -7.36
CA SER A 15 -4.90 -18.42 -8.40
C SER A 15 -5.99 -19.49 -8.39
N VAL A 16 -7.16 -19.14 -8.90
CA VAL A 16 -8.33 -20.03 -8.98
C VAL A 16 -9.06 -19.81 -10.30
N PRO A 17 -9.68 -20.87 -10.88
CA PRO A 17 -10.59 -20.70 -12.00
C PRO A 17 -11.71 -19.67 -11.67
N TRP A 18 -11.97 -18.75 -12.58
CA TRP A 18 -13.00 -17.72 -12.36
C TRP A 18 -14.39 -18.34 -12.09
N ALA A 19 -14.68 -19.48 -12.68
CA ALA A 19 -15.94 -20.20 -12.48
C ALA A 19 -16.12 -20.72 -11.03
N GLU A 20 -15.04 -20.93 -10.28
CA GLU A 20 -15.09 -21.39 -8.88
C GLU A 20 -15.31 -20.25 -7.88
N VAL A 21 -15.10 -18.99 -8.28
CA VAL A 21 -15.38 -17.83 -7.42
C VAL A 21 -16.87 -17.72 -7.19
N PRO A 22 -17.36 -17.83 -5.95
CA PRO A 22 -18.79 -17.81 -5.63
C PRO A 22 -19.46 -16.51 -6.08
N GLU A 23 -20.71 -16.63 -6.55
CA GLU A 23 -21.49 -15.54 -7.10
C GLU A 23 -22.83 -15.40 -6.37
N TRP A 24 -23.20 -14.15 -6.05
CA TRP A 24 -24.49 -13.81 -5.43
C TRP A 24 -25.14 -12.62 -6.12
N PRO A 25 -26.47 -12.47 -6.01
CA PRO A 25 -27.13 -11.20 -6.30
C PRO A 25 -26.45 -10.04 -5.55
N ALA A 26 -26.38 -8.85 -6.16
CA ALA A 26 -25.59 -7.74 -5.61
C ALA A 26 -25.95 -7.37 -4.16
N VAL A 27 -27.23 -7.40 -3.80
CA VAL A 27 -27.70 -7.12 -2.43
C VAL A 27 -27.15 -8.14 -1.43
N GLU A 28 -27.21 -9.43 -1.78
CA GLU A 28 -26.70 -10.52 -0.95
C GLU A 28 -25.15 -10.47 -0.88
N PHE A 29 -24.49 -10.15 -1.99
CA PHE A 29 -23.03 -10.00 -2.03
C PHE A 29 -22.53 -8.89 -1.10
N VAL A 30 -23.17 -7.71 -1.11
CA VAL A 30 -22.85 -6.61 -0.20
C VAL A 30 -23.07 -7.02 1.26
N ALA A 31 -24.21 -7.67 1.56
CA ALA A 31 -24.50 -8.16 2.91
C ALA A 31 -23.52 -9.23 3.38
N ALA A 32 -23.12 -10.16 2.49
CA ALA A 32 -22.12 -11.18 2.78
C ALA A 32 -20.74 -10.55 3.02
N THR A 33 -20.35 -9.56 2.22
CA THR A 33 -19.08 -8.82 2.42
C THR A 33 -19.08 -8.08 3.75
N ALA A 34 -20.19 -7.44 4.12
CA ALA A 34 -20.34 -6.78 5.42
C ALA A 34 -20.17 -7.78 6.58
N ALA A 35 -20.82 -8.95 6.49
CA ALA A 35 -20.72 -10.00 7.49
C ALA A 35 -19.27 -10.53 7.65
N GLU A 36 -18.53 -10.68 6.55
CA GLU A 36 -17.11 -11.08 6.61
C GLU A 36 -16.23 -10.02 7.26
N ILE A 37 -16.50 -8.74 7.01
CA ILE A 37 -15.81 -7.64 7.71
C ILE A 37 -16.13 -7.63 9.20
N GLU A 38 -17.40 -7.85 9.58
CA GLU A 38 -17.82 -7.96 10.99
C GLU A 38 -17.19 -9.16 11.71
N ARG A 39 -16.93 -10.25 10.99
CA ARG A 39 -16.20 -11.43 11.49
C ARG A 39 -14.70 -11.16 11.75
N GLY A 40 -14.21 -9.98 11.37
CA GLY A 40 -12.82 -9.57 11.54
C GLY A 40 -12.02 -9.51 10.24
N GLY A 41 -12.68 -9.69 9.12
CA GLY A 41 -12.10 -9.52 7.80
C GLY A 41 -11.73 -8.06 7.50
N ARG A 42 -10.72 -7.87 6.68
CA ARG A 42 -10.23 -6.57 6.22
C ARG A 42 -10.33 -6.49 4.70
N LEU A 43 -10.94 -5.43 4.19
CA LEU A 43 -11.09 -5.23 2.75
C LEU A 43 -9.74 -4.84 2.10
N CYS A 44 -9.17 -5.74 1.31
CA CYS A 44 -7.94 -5.50 0.54
C CYS A 44 -8.24 -4.88 -0.83
N ALA A 45 -9.33 -5.32 -1.48
CA ALA A 45 -9.78 -4.75 -2.74
C ALA A 45 -11.29 -4.92 -2.91
N TRP A 46 -11.91 -3.90 -3.54
CA TRP A 46 -13.29 -3.90 -4.03
C TRP A 46 -13.30 -3.18 -5.37
N PHE A 47 -13.71 -3.86 -6.43
CA PHE A 47 -13.61 -3.29 -7.77
C PHE A 47 -14.63 -3.88 -8.74
N GLY A 48 -14.82 -3.22 -9.89
CA GLY A 48 -15.69 -3.66 -10.95
C GLY A 48 -14.95 -4.45 -12.04
N VAL A 49 -15.59 -5.50 -12.53
CA VAL A 49 -15.22 -6.25 -13.74
C VAL A 49 -16.30 -6.04 -14.79
N PRO A 50 -16.02 -5.31 -15.90
CA PRO A 50 -16.99 -5.10 -16.96
C PRO A 50 -17.42 -6.40 -17.62
N GLU A 51 -18.72 -6.53 -17.86
CA GLU A 51 -19.31 -7.66 -18.58
C GLU A 51 -20.49 -7.17 -19.44
N ASN A 52 -20.28 -7.05 -20.75
CA ASN A 52 -21.26 -6.47 -21.70
C ASN A 52 -21.74 -5.08 -21.24
N ALA A 53 -23.04 -4.90 -20.99
CA ALA A 53 -23.64 -3.64 -20.54
C ALA A 53 -23.78 -3.55 -19.00
N ALA A 54 -23.12 -4.42 -18.26
CA ALA A 54 -23.17 -4.49 -16.80
C ALA A 54 -21.78 -4.64 -16.20
N THR A 55 -21.65 -4.59 -14.90
CA THR A 55 -20.38 -4.77 -14.17
C THR A 55 -20.58 -5.72 -13.01
N ARG A 56 -19.68 -6.66 -12.81
CA ARG A 56 -19.60 -7.49 -11.61
C ARG A 56 -18.77 -6.79 -10.56
N LEU A 57 -19.21 -6.80 -9.33
CA LEU A 57 -18.39 -6.41 -8.19
C LEU A 57 -17.57 -7.61 -7.73
N VAL A 58 -16.34 -7.36 -7.33
CA VAL A 58 -15.43 -8.36 -6.75
C VAL A 58 -14.87 -7.83 -5.45
N ALA A 59 -14.84 -8.67 -4.42
CA ALA A 59 -14.23 -8.38 -3.13
C ALA A 59 -13.06 -9.33 -2.85
N VAL A 60 -11.98 -8.78 -2.29
CA VAL A 60 -10.88 -9.52 -1.67
C VAL A 60 -10.78 -9.07 -0.23
N ILE A 61 -10.92 -10.01 0.71
CA ILE A 61 -10.95 -9.78 2.15
C ILE A 61 -9.82 -10.60 2.79
N ALA A 62 -9.01 -9.99 3.62
CA ALA A 62 -7.96 -10.69 4.37
C ALA A 62 -8.42 -11.03 5.79
N PHE A 63 -8.17 -12.25 6.20
CA PHE A 63 -8.28 -12.73 7.58
C PHE A 63 -6.88 -12.94 8.14
N ASP A 64 -6.35 -11.88 8.75
CA ASP A 64 -4.96 -11.83 9.21
C ASP A 64 -4.64 -12.95 10.22
N SER A 65 -5.57 -13.28 11.14
CA SER A 65 -5.39 -14.36 12.12
C SER A 65 -5.47 -15.78 11.55
N GLU A 66 -6.07 -15.95 10.36
CA GLU A 66 -6.30 -17.23 9.72
C GLU A 66 -5.31 -17.50 8.57
N ASN A 67 -4.49 -16.50 8.22
CA ASN A 67 -3.59 -16.54 7.06
C ASN A 67 -4.32 -16.91 5.76
N THR A 68 -5.55 -16.38 5.59
CA THR A 68 -6.39 -16.67 4.44
C THR A 68 -6.93 -15.39 3.80
N LEU A 69 -7.16 -15.45 2.49
CA LEU A 69 -7.85 -14.44 1.71
C LEU A 69 -9.20 -15.01 1.29
N ALA A 70 -10.27 -14.25 1.44
CA ALA A 70 -11.60 -14.61 0.99
C ALA A 70 -11.94 -13.82 -0.28
N VAL A 71 -12.38 -14.51 -1.31
CA VAL A 71 -12.75 -13.92 -2.60
C VAL A 71 -14.18 -14.29 -2.98
N GLY A 72 -14.93 -13.29 -3.44
CA GLY A 72 -16.29 -13.46 -3.92
C GLY A 72 -16.65 -12.43 -4.98
N ARG A 73 -17.77 -12.68 -5.70
CA ARG A 73 -18.23 -11.76 -6.74
C ARG A 73 -19.76 -11.62 -6.75
N SER A 74 -20.22 -10.48 -7.27
CA SER A 74 -21.66 -10.29 -7.55
C SER A 74 -22.06 -10.88 -8.90
N ALA A 75 -23.33 -11.18 -9.06
CA ALA A 75 -23.97 -11.23 -10.39
C ALA A 75 -23.80 -9.85 -11.08
N PRO A 76 -23.94 -9.79 -12.43
CA PRO A 76 -23.81 -8.52 -13.17
C PRO A 76 -24.81 -7.47 -12.70
N VAL A 77 -24.33 -6.26 -12.41
CA VAL A 77 -25.12 -5.11 -11.93
C VAL A 77 -25.12 -4.06 -13.03
N ALA A 78 -26.33 -3.56 -13.37
CA ALA A 78 -26.46 -2.61 -14.49
C ALA A 78 -26.50 -1.14 -14.05
N LYS A 79 -26.97 -0.83 -12.83
CA LYS A 79 -27.20 0.57 -12.42
C LYS A 79 -26.72 0.90 -11.02
N SER A 80 -27.16 0.14 -10.02
CA SER A 80 -26.91 0.47 -8.62
C SER A 80 -26.86 -0.77 -7.73
N TYR A 81 -26.30 -0.61 -6.53
CA TYR A 81 -26.23 -1.62 -5.46
C TYR A 81 -26.25 -0.91 -4.10
N PRO A 82 -26.64 -1.57 -3.00
CA PRO A 82 -26.59 -0.98 -1.66
C PRO A 82 -25.16 -0.64 -1.26
N SER A 83 -24.90 0.56 -0.71
CA SER A 83 -23.57 0.96 -0.27
C SER A 83 -23.07 0.15 0.92
N LEU A 84 -21.87 -0.40 0.81
CA LEU A 84 -21.12 -1.03 1.89
C LEU A 84 -20.55 0.02 2.87
N THR A 85 -20.23 1.22 2.39
CA THR A 85 -19.62 2.33 3.16
C THR A 85 -20.50 2.77 4.32
N LEU A 86 -21.84 2.64 4.23
CA LEU A 86 -22.77 3.00 5.31
C LEU A 86 -22.44 2.35 6.65
N HIS A 87 -21.94 1.12 6.62
CA HIS A 87 -21.61 0.33 7.81
C HIS A 87 -20.11 0.12 7.97
N HIS A 88 -19.36 0.13 6.85
CA HIS A 88 -17.92 -0.14 6.80
C HIS A 88 -17.17 0.96 6.06
N PRO A 89 -16.74 2.03 6.77
CA PRO A 89 -16.06 3.20 6.17
C PRO A 89 -14.82 2.86 5.35
N GLN A 90 -14.17 1.72 5.60
CA GLN A 90 -13.03 1.25 4.79
C GLN A 90 -13.35 1.05 3.30
N ALA A 91 -14.64 0.93 2.94
CA ALA A 91 -15.08 0.76 1.55
C ALA A 91 -15.23 2.07 0.76
N HIS A 92 -15.17 3.24 1.43
CA HIS A 92 -15.65 4.50 0.86
C HIS A 92 -14.95 4.93 -0.44
N LEU A 93 -13.62 4.80 -0.54
CA LEU A 93 -12.89 5.13 -1.77
C LEU A 93 -13.10 4.08 -2.86
N PHE A 94 -13.20 2.81 -2.49
CA PHE A 94 -13.45 1.73 -3.43
C PHE A 94 -14.79 1.86 -4.13
N GLU A 95 -15.86 2.20 -3.40
CA GLU A 95 -17.19 2.41 -3.98
C GLU A 95 -17.24 3.65 -4.87
N ARG A 96 -16.54 4.72 -4.48
CA ARG A 96 -16.40 5.93 -5.31
C ARG A 96 -15.63 5.62 -6.60
N GLU A 97 -14.58 4.81 -6.54
CA GLU A 97 -13.81 4.38 -7.71
C GLU A 97 -14.67 3.51 -8.65
N VAL A 98 -15.45 2.56 -8.11
CA VAL A 98 -16.38 1.75 -8.92
C VAL A 98 -17.43 2.63 -9.61
N TRP A 99 -17.98 3.61 -8.90
CA TRP A 99 -18.90 4.57 -9.51
C TRP A 99 -18.23 5.41 -10.60
N GLU A 100 -17.04 5.92 -10.36
CA GLU A 100 -16.29 6.72 -11.33
C GLU A 100 -15.93 5.93 -12.58
N GLN A 101 -15.47 4.68 -12.45
CA GLN A 101 -15.01 3.83 -13.56
C GLN A 101 -16.16 3.20 -14.35
N HIS A 102 -17.26 2.86 -13.70
CA HIS A 102 -18.30 2.01 -14.27
C HIS A 102 -19.71 2.61 -14.23
N GLY A 103 -19.90 3.78 -13.60
CA GLY A 103 -21.20 4.42 -13.45
C GLY A 103 -22.16 3.67 -12.50
N LEU A 104 -21.70 2.64 -11.77
CA LEU A 104 -22.52 1.91 -10.80
C LEU A 104 -22.69 2.75 -9.52
N VAL A 105 -23.94 3.08 -9.18
CA VAL A 105 -24.27 3.93 -8.03
C VAL A 105 -24.35 3.10 -6.75
N PRO A 106 -23.45 3.31 -5.74
CA PRO A 106 -23.62 2.76 -4.40
C PRO A 106 -24.70 3.55 -3.66
N GLU A 107 -25.92 2.99 -3.59
CA GLU A 107 -27.10 3.64 -3.01
C GLU A 107 -26.89 3.89 -1.51
N GLY A 108 -27.04 5.16 -1.10
CA GLY A 108 -26.83 5.56 0.30
C GLY A 108 -25.37 5.88 0.65
N HIS A 109 -24.45 5.90 -0.30
CA HIS A 109 -23.07 6.30 -0.02
C HIS A 109 -23.02 7.72 0.59
N PRO A 110 -22.38 7.93 1.76
CA PRO A 110 -22.49 9.19 2.51
C PRO A 110 -21.86 10.40 1.81
N TRP A 111 -20.85 10.19 0.97
CA TRP A 111 -20.16 11.26 0.26
C TRP A 111 -19.69 10.80 -1.12
N LEU A 112 -20.65 10.61 -2.06
CA LEU A 112 -20.38 10.13 -3.40
C LEU A 112 -19.82 11.28 -4.27
N LYS A 113 -18.55 11.17 -4.64
CA LYS A 113 -17.86 12.07 -5.57
C LYS A 113 -16.71 11.33 -6.26
N PRO A 114 -16.23 11.80 -7.42
CA PRO A 114 -15.12 11.17 -8.12
C PRO A 114 -13.87 11.05 -7.25
N VAL A 115 -13.07 10.03 -7.48
CA VAL A 115 -11.76 9.85 -6.84
C VAL A 115 -10.69 10.61 -7.61
N ARG A 116 -10.71 10.50 -8.96
CA ARG A 116 -9.70 11.05 -9.87
C ARG A 116 -10.25 11.99 -10.94
N GLN A 117 -11.57 12.15 -11.03
CA GLN A 117 -12.26 13.00 -12.02
C GLN A 117 -11.85 12.74 -13.47
N GLN A 118 -12.06 11.53 -13.94
CA GLN A 118 -11.60 11.08 -15.27
C GLN A 118 -12.21 11.83 -16.45
N ASN A 119 -13.40 12.35 -16.42
CA ASN A 119 -14.12 12.92 -17.57
C ASN A 119 -13.68 14.37 -17.93
N GLY A 120 -12.38 14.69 -17.85
CA GLY A 120 -11.84 16.01 -18.20
C GLY A 120 -12.06 17.09 -17.13
N GLY A 121 -12.62 16.74 -15.97
CA GLY A 121 -12.73 17.62 -14.81
C GLY A 121 -11.41 17.69 -14.05
N HIS A 122 -11.20 18.82 -13.36
CA HIS A 122 -10.04 19.01 -12.50
C HIS A 122 -10.34 18.54 -11.08
N PRO A 123 -9.47 17.75 -10.38
CA PRO A 123 -9.75 17.22 -9.05
C PRO A 123 -10.10 18.29 -7.98
N ALA A 124 -9.50 19.49 -8.08
CA ALA A 124 -9.80 20.59 -7.17
C ALA A 124 -11.05 21.40 -7.56
N VAL A 125 -11.71 21.07 -8.67
CA VAL A 125 -12.94 21.72 -9.13
C VAL A 125 -14.13 20.81 -8.82
N GLY A 126 -14.88 21.12 -7.77
CA GLY A 126 -16.02 20.31 -7.36
C GLY A 126 -16.63 20.79 -6.06
N VAL A 127 -17.59 20.05 -5.55
CA VAL A 127 -18.20 20.31 -4.26
C VAL A 127 -17.31 19.74 -3.16
N PHE A 128 -16.91 20.59 -2.22
CA PHE A 128 -16.19 20.20 -1.01
C PHE A 128 -17.12 20.30 0.18
N PHE A 129 -16.85 19.49 1.19
CA PHE A 129 -17.57 19.54 2.45
C PHE A 129 -17.40 20.91 3.10
N ARG A 130 -18.48 21.46 3.65
CA ARG A 130 -18.46 22.75 4.34
C ARG A 130 -18.95 22.58 5.76
N VAL A 131 -18.18 23.11 6.70
CA VAL A 131 -18.60 23.25 8.09
C VAL A 131 -19.30 24.59 8.23
N GLU A 132 -20.51 24.60 8.80
CA GLU A 132 -21.25 25.84 9.07
C GLU A 132 -20.78 26.50 10.37
N GLY A 133 -20.63 27.81 10.36
CA GLY A 133 -20.24 28.61 11.54
C GLY A 133 -19.76 29.99 11.14
N VAL A 134 -20.02 30.99 12.00
CA VAL A 134 -19.70 32.41 11.72
C VAL A 134 -18.18 32.65 11.66
N GLU A 135 -17.42 31.91 12.44
CA GLU A 135 -15.95 32.03 12.53
C GLU A 135 -15.20 30.99 11.71
N VAL A 136 -15.95 30.10 10.99
CA VAL A 136 -15.34 29.10 10.14
C VAL A 136 -14.83 29.72 8.86
N HIS A 137 -13.57 29.49 8.56
CA HIS A 137 -12.94 29.90 7.31
C HIS A 137 -12.26 28.74 6.59
N GLU A 138 -12.02 28.93 5.30
CA GLU A 138 -11.42 27.91 4.44
C GLU A 138 -9.96 28.25 4.14
N VAL A 139 -9.07 27.25 4.28
CA VAL A 139 -7.67 27.32 3.85
C VAL A 139 -7.43 26.27 2.79
N SER A 140 -6.88 26.68 1.64
CA SER A 140 -6.60 25.81 0.51
C SER A 140 -5.09 25.72 0.29
N VAL A 141 -4.54 24.49 0.19
CA VAL A 141 -3.12 24.23 -0.05
C VAL A 141 -2.98 23.34 -1.28
N GLY A 142 -2.10 23.72 -2.18
CA GLY A 142 -1.87 22.99 -3.43
C GLY A 142 -2.87 23.39 -4.56
N PRO A 143 -2.85 22.67 -5.72
CA PRO A 143 -2.20 21.38 -5.95
C PRO A 143 -0.68 21.44 -6.15
N VAL A 144 -0.09 22.59 -6.46
CA VAL A 144 1.35 22.73 -6.69
C VAL A 144 2.05 23.15 -5.41
N HIS A 145 3.02 22.37 -4.97
CA HIS A 145 3.82 22.60 -3.77
C HIS A 145 5.27 22.94 -4.17
N ALA A 146 5.45 24.15 -4.74
CA ALA A 146 6.74 24.64 -5.27
C ALA A 146 7.43 23.70 -6.27
N GLY A 147 6.72 22.71 -6.85
CA GLY A 147 7.28 21.70 -7.75
C GLY A 147 8.20 20.67 -7.07
N ILE A 148 8.20 20.60 -5.74
CA ILE A 148 9.08 19.71 -4.96
C ILE A 148 8.33 18.45 -4.50
N ILE A 149 7.09 18.62 -4.01
CA ILE A 149 6.20 17.52 -3.58
C ILE A 149 5.22 17.22 -4.71
N GLU A 150 4.84 15.95 -4.84
CA GLU A 150 3.82 15.51 -5.80
C GLU A 150 2.51 16.28 -5.62
N PRO A 151 1.72 16.52 -6.69
CA PRO A 151 0.57 17.39 -6.64
C PRO A 151 -0.63 16.76 -5.92
N GLY A 152 -1.23 17.52 -5.02
CA GLY A 152 -2.47 17.21 -4.31
C GLY A 152 -3.10 18.48 -3.76
N HIS A 153 -4.42 18.53 -3.69
CA HIS A 153 -5.16 19.67 -3.16
C HIS A 153 -5.72 19.32 -1.79
N PHE A 154 -5.41 20.16 -0.82
CA PHE A 154 -5.83 20.03 0.58
C PHE A 154 -6.72 21.19 0.93
N ARG A 155 -7.97 20.91 1.32
CA ARG A 155 -8.94 21.93 1.69
C ARG A 155 -9.35 21.76 3.14
N PHE A 156 -8.95 22.75 3.94
CA PHE A 156 -9.20 22.80 5.36
C PHE A 156 -10.40 23.70 5.65
N GLN A 157 -11.25 23.27 6.58
CA GLN A 157 -12.25 24.09 7.25
C GLN A 157 -11.76 24.34 8.67
N CYS A 158 -11.47 25.59 9.01
CA CYS A 158 -10.81 25.95 10.27
C CYS A 158 -11.66 26.95 11.10
N ASN A 159 -11.51 26.82 12.42
CA ASN A 159 -11.91 27.87 13.37
C ASN A 159 -10.64 28.41 14.05
N GLY A 160 -10.19 29.60 13.72
CA GLY A 160 -8.84 30.05 14.05
C GLY A 160 -7.78 29.10 13.48
N GLU A 161 -6.90 28.58 14.32
CA GLU A 161 -5.88 27.59 13.94
C GLU A 161 -6.42 26.16 13.93
N GLU A 162 -7.54 25.88 14.56
CA GLU A 162 -8.08 24.52 14.72
C GLU A 162 -8.72 24.01 13.43
N VAL A 163 -8.27 22.86 12.95
CA VAL A 163 -8.84 22.16 11.81
C VAL A 163 -10.06 21.35 12.21
N LEU A 164 -11.23 21.79 11.76
CA LEU A 164 -12.51 21.10 11.98
C LEU A 164 -12.69 19.95 10.97
N HIS A 165 -12.25 20.18 9.73
CA HIS A 165 -12.32 19.20 8.65
C HIS A 165 -11.21 19.43 7.63
N LEU A 166 -10.62 18.35 7.17
CA LEU A 166 -9.73 18.32 6.02
C LEU A 166 -10.35 17.42 4.95
N GLU A 167 -10.42 17.89 3.74
CA GLU A 167 -10.74 17.08 2.57
C GLU A 167 -9.59 17.14 1.58
N ILE A 168 -9.15 15.95 1.11
CA ILE A 168 -8.01 15.77 0.21
C ILE A 168 -8.53 15.38 -1.17
N ALA A 169 -8.13 16.13 -2.19
CA ALA A 169 -8.42 15.83 -3.59
C ALA A 169 -7.12 15.49 -4.33
N LEU A 170 -7.03 14.27 -4.82
CA LEU A 170 -5.95 13.73 -5.64
C LEU A 170 -6.43 13.56 -7.09
N GLY A 171 -5.74 12.77 -7.90
CA GLY A 171 -6.08 12.57 -9.32
C GLY A 171 -5.18 13.31 -10.30
N TYR A 172 -4.29 14.18 -9.79
CA TYR A 172 -3.38 14.98 -10.66
C TYR A 172 -2.31 14.15 -11.37
N GLN A 173 -2.00 12.96 -10.83
CA GLN A 173 -1.03 12.02 -11.40
C GLN A 173 -1.70 10.77 -11.99
N HIS A 174 -2.99 10.82 -12.27
CA HIS A 174 -3.67 9.71 -12.92
C HIS A 174 -3.08 9.47 -14.31
N ARG A 175 -2.68 8.24 -14.55
CA ARG A 175 -1.97 7.78 -15.76
C ARG A 175 -2.72 6.67 -16.49
N GLY A 176 -3.87 6.21 -15.96
CA GLY A 176 -4.61 5.08 -16.49
C GLY A 176 -3.82 3.76 -16.41
N VAL A 177 -3.05 3.54 -15.33
CA VAL A 177 -2.17 2.37 -15.20
C VAL A 177 -2.97 1.06 -15.29
N GLU A 178 -4.07 0.95 -14.57
CA GLU A 178 -4.90 -0.27 -14.58
C GLU A 178 -5.52 -0.54 -15.95
N GLU A 179 -5.95 0.51 -16.66
CA GLU A 179 -6.50 0.41 -18.03
C GLU A 179 -5.43 -0.03 -19.03
N ALA A 180 -4.21 0.51 -18.91
CA ALA A 180 -3.09 0.14 -19.76
C ALA A 180 -2.61 -1.31 -19.58
N LEU A 181 -3.00 -1.98 -18.48
CA LEU A 181 -2.69 -3.39 -18.25
C LEU A 181 -3.67 -4.35 -18.92
N VAL A 182 -4.88 -3.90 -19.25
CA VAL A 182 -5.87 -4.72 -19.94
C VAL A 182 -5.34 -5.09 -21.33
N GLY A 183 -5.51 -6.35 -21.72
CA GLY A 183 -4.93 -6.89 -22.97
C GLY A 183 -3.50 -7.42 -22.80
N GLY A 184 -2.89 -7.23 -21.63
CA GLY A 184 -1.56 -7.76 -21.29
C GLY A 184 -1.58 -9.20 -20.73
N PRO A 185 -0.40 -9.68 -20.29
CA PRO A 185 0.85 -8.95 -20.02
C PRO A 185 1.57 -8.48 -21.31
N HIS A 186 2.01 -7.23 -21.32
CA HIS A 186 2.80 -6.62 -22.39
C HIS A 186 4.29 -6.58 -22.02
N LEU A 187 5.17 -6.37 -23.01
CA LEU A 187 6.61 -6.21 -22.77
C LEU A 187 6.95 -5.06 -21.79
N ALA A 188 6.14 -3.98 -21.83
CA ALA A 188 6.31 -2.81 -20.97
C ALA A 188 5.73 -2.98 -19.57
N THR A 189 4.90 -4.02 -19.32
CA THR A 189 4.14 -4.16 -18.05
C THR A 189 5.05 -4.19 -16.83
N MET A 190 6.18 -4.89 -16.92
CA MET A 190 7.14 -4.93 -15.81
C MET A 190 7.66 -3.53 -15.43
N SER A 191 8.02 -2.72 -16.42
CA SER A 191 8.46 -1.34 -16.19
C SER A 191 7.34 -0.43 -15.65
N GLN A 192 6.08 -0.69 -16.03
CA GLN A 192 4.93 -0.01 -15.46
C GLN A 192 4.77 -0.37 -13.98
N MET A 193 4.90 -1.66 -13.61
CA MET A 193 4.85 -2.09 -12.21
C MET A 193 5.94 -1.46 -11.35
N GLU A 194 7.16 -1.36 -11.85
CA GLU A 194 8.28 -0.71 -11.18
C GLU A 194 8.09 0.81 -10.97
N THR A 195 7.07 1.40 -11.58
CA THR A 195 6.79 2.84 -11.55
C THR A 195 5.39 3.18 -11.08
N VAL A 196 4.62 2.22 -10.59
CA VAL A 196 3.33 2.46 -9.92
C VAL A 196 3.50 3.49 -8.80
N ALA A 197 4.46 3.24 -7.91
CA ALA A 197 4.98 4.20 -6.94
C ALA A 197 6.52 4.14 -7.03
N GLY A 198 7.16 5.24 -7.43
CA GLY A 198 8.57 5.24 -7.81
C GLY A 198 9.58 4.85 -6.73
N ASP A 199 9.16 4.85 -5.48
CA ASP A 199 9.93 4.43 -4.30
C ASP A 199 9.44 3.09 -3.69
N THR A 200 8.51 2.41 -4.36
CA THR A 200 8.01 1.06 -4.01
C THR A 200 8.18 0.12 -5.21
N THR A 201 9.32 0.21 -5.85
CA THR A 201 9.67 -0.56 -7.06
C THR A 201 9.64 -2.06 -6.81
N ILE A 202 10.31 -2.53 -5.76
CA ILE A 202 10.40 -3.96 -5.43
C ILE A 202 9.07 -4.50 -4.96
N GLY A 203 8.33 -3.74 -4.15
CA GLY A 203 7.01 -4.17 -3.66
C GLY A 203 6.03 -4.48 -4.78
N HIS A 204 5.78 -3.52 -5.68
CA HIS A 204 4.86 -3.71 -6.82
C HIS A 204 5.37 -4.72 -7.84
N ALA A 205 6.68 -4.71 -8.14
CA ALA A 205 7.29 -5.68 -9.04
C ALA A 205 7.15 -7.13 -8.52
N THR A 206 7.31 -7.34 -7.20
CA THR A 206 7.15 -8.64 -6.56
C THR A 206 5.70 -9.10 -6.60
N ALA A 207 4.73 -8.24 -6.28
CA ALA A 207 3.31 -8.57 -6.36
C ALA A 207 2.91 -8.98 -7.78
N TYR A 208 3.35 -8.24 -8.79
CA TYR A 208 3.12 -8.58 -10.20
C TYR A 208 3.77 -9.91 -10.61
N ALA A 209 5.02 -10.15 -10.20
CA ALA A 209 5.69 -11.41 -10.49
C ALA A 209 4.94 -12.60 -9.87
N MET A 210 4.49 -12.47 -8.62
CA MET A 210 3.66 -13.49 -7.95
C MET A 210 2.34 -13.76 -8.70
N ILE A 211 1.67 -12.72 -9.22
CA ILE A 211 0.46 -12.86 -10.05
C ILE A 211 0.76 -13.73 -11.28
N LEU A 212 1.80 -13.39 -12.05
CA LEU A 212 2.12 -14.15 -13.27
C LEU A 212 2.58 -15.57 -12.97
N GLU A 213 3.36 -15.76 -11.93
CA GLU A 213 3.81 -17.08 -11.47
C GLU A 213 2.61 -17.96 -11.06
N SER A 214 1.69 -17.39 -10.28
CA SER A 214 0.47 -18.08 -9.87
C SER A 214 -0.42 -18.43 -11.06
N LEU A 215 -0.64 -17.52 -11.99
CA LEU A 215 -1.41 -17.77 -13.22
C LEU A 215 -0.76 -18.82 -14.13
N ALA A 216 0.57 -18.94 -14.09
CA ALA A 216 1.32 -19.95 -14.84
C ALA A 216 1.42 -21.29 -14.11
N GLY A 217 0.88 -21.41 -12.88
CA GLY A 217 1.06 -22.58 -12.03
C GLY A 217 2.54 -22.86 -11.68
N ALA A 218 3.36 -21.82 -11.61
CA ALA A 218 4.80 -21.89 -11.35
C ALA A 218 5.16 -21.21 -10.03
N GLU A 219 6.30 -21.56 -9.49
CA GLU A 219 6.89 -20.89 -8.32
C GLU A 219 8.32 -20.48 -8.65
N ALA A 220 8.71 -19.27 -8.25
CA ALA A 220 10.08 -18.80 -8.42
C ALA A 220 11.05 -19.67 -7.58
N PRO A 221 12.29 -19.95 -8.04
CA PRO A 221 13.29 -20.68 -7.28
C PRO A 221 13.55 -20.06 -5.91
N LEU A 222 13.90 -20.87 -4.90
CA LEU A 222 14.13 -20.42 -3.53
C LEU A 222 15.17 -19.29 -3.44
N ARG A 223 16.22 -19.36 -4.26
CA ARG A 223 17.24 -18.32 -4.33
C ARG A 223 16.67 -16.99 -4.84
N ALA A 224 15.76 -17.02 -5.79
CA ALA A 224 15.08 -15.83 -6.27
C ALA A 224 14.13 -15.25 -5.22
N GLN A 225 13.37 -16.11 -4.51
CA GLN A 225 12.51 -15.69 -3.41
C GLN A 225 13.31 -14.99 -2.30
N TRP A 226 14.47 -15.55 -1.93
CA TRP A 226 15.41 -14.96 -1.00
C TRP A 226 15.91 -13.59 -1.48
N LEU A 227 16.33 -13.49 -2.74
CA LEU A 227 16.86 -12.22 -3.28
C LEU A 227 15.80 -11.14 -3.36
N ARG A 228 14.55 -11.48 -3.70
CA ARG A 228 13.40 -10.55 -3.64
C ARG A 228 13.16 -10.05 -2.22
N ALA A 229 13.22 -10.92 -1.21
CA ALA A 229 13.06 -10.53 0.19
C ALA A 229 14.21 -9.62 0.66
N ILE A 230 15.48 -9.90 0.28
CA ILE A 230 16.61 -9.02 0.54
C ILE A 230 16.36 -7.62 -0.07
N ALA A 231 15.95 -7.56 -1.33
CA ALA A 231 15.71 -6.30 -2.02
C ALA A 231 14.53 -5.51 -1.41
N LEU A 232 13.46 -6.20 -1.01
CA LEU A 232 12.29 -5.59 -0.36
C LEU A 232 12.65 -4.95 0.99
N GLU A 233 13.47 -5.63 1.79
CA GLU A 233 13.92 -5.07 3.07
C GLU A 233 14.95 -3.95 2.89
N LEU A 234 15.80 -3.98 1.85
CA LEU A 234 16.67 -2.84 1.51
C LEU A 234 15.85 -1.61 1.06
N GLU A 235 14.80 -1.81 0.26
CA GLU A 235 13.84 -0.74 -0.11
C GLU A 235 13.20 -0.12 1.14
N ARG A 236 12.79 -0.95 2.10
CA ARG A 236 12.23 -0.53 3.39
C ARG A 236 13.23 0.27 4.21
N LEU A 237 14.47 -0.21 4.37
CA LEU A 237 15.54 0.50 5.10
C LEU A 237 15.81 1.88 4.52
N ALA A 238 15.94 1.97 3.19
CA ALA A 238 16.21 3.23 2.51
C ALA A 238 15.09 4.25 2.73
N ASN A 239 13.83 3.82 2.58
CA ASN A 239 12.69 4.72 2.68
C ASN A 239 12.37 5.12 4.12
N HIS A 240 12.40 4.20 5.07
CA HIS A 240 12.19 4.54 6.48
C HIS A 240 13.30 5.46 7.02
N THR A 241 14.55 5.26 6.61
CA THR A 241 15.64 6.17 6.95
C THR A 241 15.41 7.56 6.36
N GLY A 242 14.96 7.63 5.10
CA GLY A 242 14.57 8.88 4.47
C GLY A 242 13.44 9.61 5.20
N ASP A 243 12.44 8.86 5.66
CA ASP A 243 11.30 9.40 6.40
C ASP A 243 11.70 9.97 7.77
N LEU A 244 12.56 9.26 8.52
CA LEU A 244 13.09 9.79 9.79
C LEU A 244 13.87 11.08 9.57
N GLY A 245 14.66 11.15 8.49
CA GLY A 245 15.37 12.36 8.11
C GLY A 245 14.46 13.51 7.73
N ALA A 246 13.40 13.23 6.98
CA ALA A 246 12.40 14.21 6.56
C ALA A 246 11.58 14.75 7.74
N LEU A 247 11.15 13.88 8.66
CA LEU A 247 10.47 14.28 9.89
C LEU A 247 11.36 15.16 10.79
N ALA A 248 12.64 14.82 10.90
CA ALA A 248 13.61 15.65 11.63
C ALA A 248 13.79 17.01 10.97
N ASN A 249 13.81 17.07 9.62
CA ASN A 249 13.90 18.33 8.87
C ASN A 249 12.67 19.22 9.09
N ASP A 250 11.47 18.66 9.14
CA ASP A 250 10.22 19.41 9.33
C ASP A 250 10.13 20.09 10.70
N VAL A 251 10.89 19.61 11.70
CA VAL A 251 11.04 20.25 13.00
C VAL A 251 12.40 20.95 13.17
N ALA A 252 13.11 21.21 12.06
CA ALA A 252 14.42 21.85 12.02
C ALA A 252 15.52 21.16 12.86
N PHE A 253 15.40 19.84 13.09
CA PHE A 253 16.43 19.05 13.78
C PHE A 253 17.45 18.51 12.76
N LEU A 254 18.36 19.40 12.33
CA LEU A 254 19.28 19.17 11.22
C LEU A 254 20.30 18.03 11.42
N PRO A 255 20.80 17.70 12.64
CA PRO A 255 21.76 16.58 12.80
C PRO A 255 21.21 15.25 12.26
N THR A 256 20.02 14.84 12.70
CA THR A 256 19.37 13.62 12.19
C THR A 256 18.98 13.76 10.72
N ALA A 257 18.45 14.92 10.30
CA ALA A 257 18.04 15.15 8.92
C ALA A 257 19.21 14.93 7.94
N SER A 258 20.37 15.53 8.21
CA SER A 258 21.56 15.41 7.39
C SER A 258 22.13 13.98 7.37
N SER A 259 22.23 13.36 8.55
CA SER A 259 22.76 11.99 8.69
C SER A 259 21.87 10.98 7.96
N CYS A 260 20.55 11.03 8.16
CA CYS A 260 19.61 10.15 7.48
C CYS A 260 19.62 10.34 5.96
N GLY A 261 19.80 11.58 5.47
CA GLY A 261 19.95 11.86 4.04
C GLY A 261 21.13 11.12 3.42
N LYS A 262 22.31 11.13 4.07
CA LYS A 262 23.49 10.37 3.67
C LYS A 262 23.23 8.86 3.73
N ILE A 263 22.74 8.36 4.86
CA ILE A 263 22.56 6.92 5.12
C ILE A 263 21.49 6.31 4.19
N ARG A 264 20.43 7.05 3.86
CA ARG A 264 19.50 6.65 2.81
C ARG A 264 20.20 6.36 1.48
N GLY A 265 21.15 7.23 1.09
CA GLY A 265 22.00 7.02 -0.08
C GLY A 265 22.83 5.74 0.00
N ASP A 266 23.35 5.41 1.18
CA ASP A 266 24.12 4.19 1.40
C ASP A 266 23.22 2.95 1.24
N PHE A 267 22.02 2.89 1.82
CA PHE A 267 21.06 1.79 1.61
C PHE A 267 20.63 1.65 0.15
N LEU A 268 20.37 2.74 -0.56
CA LEU A 268 20.09 2.71 -2.00
C LEU A 268 21.26 2.14 -2.81
N ASN A 269 22.49 2.44 -2.40
CA ASN A 269 23.69 1.89 -3.04
C ASN A 269 23.88 0.39 -2.76
N LEU A 270 23.34 -0.15 -1.66
CA LEU A 270 23.29 -1.61 -1.42
C LEU A 270 22.40 -2.30 -2.46
N THR A 271 21.25 -1.73 -2.78
CA THR A 271 20.39 -2.23 -3.86
C THR A 271 21.12 -2.13 -5.22
N ALA A 272 21.83 -1.03 -5.48
CA ALA A 272 22.63 -0.89 -6.69
C ALA A 272 23.78 -1.90 -6.77
N LEU A 273 24.33 -2.35 -5.66
CA LEU A 273 25.34 -3.42 -5.64
C LEU A 273 24.79 -4.75 -6.17
N ILE A 274 23.49 -4.99 -6.01
CA ILE A 274 22.83 -6.20 -6.52
C ILE A 274 22.59 -6.10 -8.03
N CYS A 275 21.91 -5.04 -8.49
CA CYS A 275 21.36 -4.97 -9.84
C CYS A 275 21.76 -3.73 -10.66
N GLY A 276 22.69 -2.90 -10.15
CA GLY A 276 23.14 -1.68 -10.84
C GLY A 276 22.16 -0.51 -10.76
N ASN A 277 20.99 -0.67 -10.17
CA ASN A 277 19.97 0.37 -9.99
C ASN A 277 19.64 0.58 -8.52
N ARG A 278 19.64 1.83 -8.06
CA ARG A 278 19.42 2.18 -6.64
C ARG A 278 18.01 1.88 -6.13
N PHE A 279 17.02 1.81 -7.02
CA PHE A 279 15.63 1.47 -6.70
C PHE A 279 15.29 0.02 -7.02
N GLY A 280 16.25 -0.79 -7.46
CA GLY A 280 16.03 -2.19 -7.79
C GLY A 280 15.32 -2.45 -9.11
N ARG A 281 15.23 -1.44 -10.01
CA ARG A 281 14.58 -1.62 -11.31
C ARG A 281 15.33 -2.67 -12.15
N GLY A 282 14.55 -3.56 -12.77
CA GLY A 282 15.04 -4.68 -13.55
C GLY A 282 15.52 -5.88 -12.71
N LEU A 283 15.46 -5.83 -11.37
CA LEU A 283 15.86 -6.94 -10.51
C LEU A 283 14.81 -8.07 -10.53
N VAL A 284 13.58 -7.76 -10.14
CA VAL A 284 12.49 -8.73 -10.07
C VAL A 284 11.95 -9.00 -11.47
N HIS A 285 11.69 -10.26 -11.76
CA HIS A 285 11.09 -10.70 -13.02
C HIS A 285 10.18 -11.91 -12.75
N PRO A 286 9.07 -12.09 -13.47
CA PRO A 286 8.28 -13.32 -13.39
C PRO A 286 9.15 -14.55 -13.65
N GLY A 287 9.10 -15.49 -12.72
CA GLY A 287 9.98 -16.67 -12.71
C GLY A 287 11.28 -16.50 -11.94
N GLY A 288 11.56 -15.32 -11.33
CA GLY A 288 12.75 -15.15 -10.49
C GLY A 288 13.32 -13.74 -10.48
N CYS A 289 14.65 -13.66 -10.59
CA CYS A 289 15.42 -12.42 -10.64
C CYS A 289 16.38 -12.43 -11.83
N LYS A 290 16.60 -11.27 -12.47
CA LYS A 290 17.55 -11.13 -13.59
C LYS A 290 19.01 -11.02 -13.16
N TYR A 291 19.25 -10.70 -11.91
CA TYR A 291 20.58 -10.54 -11.31
C TYR A 291 20.72 -11.53 -10.17
N ASP A 292 21.95 -11.81 -9.79
CA ASP A 292 22.27 -12.62 -8.64
C ASP A 292 23.23 -11.92 -7.69
N LEU A 293 23.31 -12.37 -6.46
CA LEU A 293 24.18 -11.86 -5.42
C LEU A 293 25.27 -12.89 -5.11
N GLU A 294 26.43 -12.75 -5.75
CA GLU A 294 27.58 -13.61 -5.58
C GLU A 294 28.24 -13.44 -4.20
N THR A 295 28.99 -14.41 -3.73
CA THR A 295 29.60 -14.45 -2.39
C THR A 295 30.44 -13.20 -2.07
N GLU A 296 31.23 -12.70 -3.01
CA GLU A 296 32.03 -11.49 -2.79
C GLU A 296 31.13 -10.27 -2.56
N ARG A 297 30.13 -10.05 -3.41
CA ARG A 297 29.15 -8.95 -3.28
C ARG A 297 28.31 -9.10 -2.03
N THR A 298 27.94 -10.34 -1.65
CA THR A 298 27.22 -10.62 -0.38
C THR A 298 28.04 -10.15 0.81
N THR A 299 29.34 -10.45 0.84
CA THR A 299 30.24 -10.03 1.92
C THR A 299 30.38 -8.51 1.98
N GLN A 300 30.53 -7.85 0.83
CA GLN A 300 30.58 -6.38 0.75
C GLN A 300 29.28 -5.74 1.21
N LEU A 301 28.11 -6.30 0.80
CA LEU A 301 26.79 -5.83 1.18
C LEU A 301 26.61 -5.92 2.70
N LEU A 302 26.93 -7.07 3.30
CA LEU A 302 26.81 -7.30 4.74
C LEU A 302 27.69 -6.32 5.55
N ALA A 303 28.93 -6.10 5.12
CA ALA A 303 29.84 -5.17 5.80
C ALA A 303 29.32 -3.72 5.77
N LYS A 304 28.86 -3.26 4.62
CA LYS A 304 28.27 -1.92 4.46
C LYS A 304 26.93 -1.77 5.19
N LEU A 305 26.07 -2.80 5.14
CA LEU A 305 24.80 -2.84 5.87
C LEU A 305 25.02 -2.58 7.35
N ARG A 306 25.93 -3.31 7.99
CA ARG A 306 26.27 -3.16 9.43
C ARG A 306 26.70 -1.75 9.80
N LEU A 307 27.54 -1.16 8.95
CA LEU A 307 27.97 0.23 9.15
C LEU A 307 26.78 1.19 9.10
N SER A 308 25.95 1.09 8.04
CA SER A 308 24.77 1.96 7.86
C SER A 308 23.73 1.76 8.96
N LEU A 309 23.53 0.53 9.47
CA LEU A 309 22.65 0.25 10.61
C LEU A 309 23.17 0.90 11.90
N THR A 310 24.48 0.89 12.14
CA THR A 310 25.09 1.59 13.29
C THR A 310 24.85 3.09 13.19
N GLU A 311 25.08 3.68 12.01
CA GLU A 311 24.92 5.12 11.79
C GLU A 311 23.45 5.57 11.89
N VAL A 312 22.49 4.81 11.34
CA VAL A 312 21.07 5.19 11.42
C VAL A 312 20.52 5.07 12.84
N ASN A 313 21.02 4.10 13.62
CA ASN A 313 20.67 3.99 15.04
C ASN A 313 21.11 5.21 15.81
N GLN A 314 22.35 5.65 15.63
CA GLN A 314 22.88 6.84 16.27
C GLN A 314 22.08 8.10 15.86
N ALA A 315 21.76 8.24 14.58
CA ALA A 315 20.97 9.37 14.08
C ALA A 315 19.54 9.38 14.67
N ALA A 316 18.93 8.21 14.84
CA ALA A 316 17.62 8.05 15.46
C ALA A 316 17.66 8.36 16.98
N GLU A 317 18.67 7.90 17.69
CA GLU A 317 18.86 8.21 19.12
C GLU A 317 18.94 9.72 19.37
N TRP A 318 19.69 10.46 18.57
CA TRP A 318 19.72 11.93 18.65
C TRP A 318 18.33 12.56 18.52
N LEU A 319 17.47 12.01 17.64
CA LEU A 319 16.12 12.50 17.45
C LEU A 319 15.23 12.21 18.67
N TRP A 320 15.38 11.01 19.25
CA TRP A 320 14.60 10.61 20.42
C TRP A 320 15.00 11.37 21.69
N ASP A 321 16.25 11.79 21.81
CA ASP A 321 16.77 12.56 22.94
C ASP A 321 16.46 14.07 22.82
N ALA A 322 16.05 14.55 21.64
CA ALA A 322 15.73 15.94 21.39
C ALA A 322 14.33 16.30 21.89
N ASN A 323 14.22 16.87 23.09
CA ASN A 323 12.92 17.26 23.68
C ASN A 323 12.09 18.17 22.78
N SER A 324 12.73 19.09 22.04
CA SER A 324 12.04 19.99 21.11
C SER A 324 11.40 19.24 19.93
N ALA A 325 12.06 18.22 19.38
CA ALA A 325 11.50 17.38 18.33
C ALA A 325 10.36 16.51 18.87
N ARG A 326 10.57 15.87 20.02
CA ARG A 326 9.54 15.05 20.66
C ARG A 326 8.26 15.83 20.97
N ALA A 327 8.37 17.06 21.50
CA ALA A 327 7.23 17.92 21.79
C ALA A 327 6.38 18.28 20.55
N ARG A 328 6.97 18.21 19.35
CA ARG A 328 6.24 18.41 18.08
C ARG A 328 5.66 17.10 17.52
N PHE A 329 6.19 15.94 17.93
CA PHE A 329 5.77 14.63 17.45
C PHE A 329 4.69 14.01 18.32
N GLU A 330 4.85 14.10 19.64
CA GLU A 330 3.96 13.47 20.61
C GLU A 330 2.59 14.17 20.59
N PHE A 331 1.53 13.37 20.54
CA PHE A 331 0.13 13.77 20.50
C PHE A 331 -0.32 14.53 19.23
N THR A 332 0.56 14.74 18.25
CA THR A 332 0.22 15.38 16.97
C THR A 332 -0.38 14.34 16.01
N GLY A 333 -1.58 14.63 15.51
CA GLY A 333 -2.25 13.79 14.50
C GLY A 333 -2.56 12.38 14.98
N THR A 334 -3.19 12.24 16.14
CA THR A 334 -3.47 10.96 16.81
C THR A 334 -4.68 10.25 16.19
N ILE A 335 -4.53 8.96 15.87
CA ILE A 335 -5.62 8.05 15.47
C ILE A 335 -5.65 6.86 16.42
N SER A 336 -6.81 6.59 17.03
CA SER A 336 -6.99 5.44 17.90
C SER A 336 -6.98 4.12 17.11
N ALA A 337 -6.61 3.02 17.78
CA ALA A 337 -6.64 1.68 17.18
C ALA A 337 -8.02 1.31 16.60
N ARG A 338 -9.09 1.62 17.33
CA ARG A 338 -10.46 1.39 16.88
C ARG A 338 -10.74 2.15 15.58
N HIS A 339 -10.46 3.45 15.53
CA HIS A 339 -10.73 4.26 14.36
C HIS A 339 -9.87 3.84 13.15
N ALA A 340 -8.58 3.52 13.39
CA ALA A 340 -7.69 2.99 12.37
C ALA A 340 -8.21 1.67 11.75
N ALA A 341 -8.81 0.80 12.56
CA ALA A 341 -9.43 -0.43 12.08
C ALA A 341 -10.71 -0.17 11.28
N GLU A 342 -11.58 0.74 11.76
CA GLU A 342 -12.85 1.11 11.11
C GLU A 342 -12.65 1.72 9.71
N ILE A 343 -11.62 2.56 9.54
CA ILE A 343 -11.30 3.20 8.25
C ILE A 343 -10.32 2.37 7.39
N GLY A 344 -9.90 1.19 7.85
CA GLY A 344 -9.12 0.23 7.09
C GLY A 344 -7.66 0.62 6.88
N LEU A 345 -6.99 1.29 7.84
CA LEU A 345 -5.58 1.64 7.72
C LEU A 345 -4.70 0.39 7.61
N VAL A 346 -3.63 0.49 6.83
CA VAL A 346 -2.63 -0.56 6.61
C VAL A 346 -1.21 -0.05 6.89
N GLY A 347 -0.26 -0.96 7.00
CA GLY A 347 1.16 -0.67 7.10
C GLY A 347 1.54 0.15 8.34
N VAL A 348 2.48 1.07 8.17
CA VAL A 348 2.99 1.94 9.24
C VAL A 348 1.87 2.69 9.97
N SER A 349 0.87 3.19 9.25
CA SER A 349 -0.25 3.94 9.82
C SER A 349 -1.09 3.08 10.76
N ALA A 350 -1.37 1.84 10.38
CA ALA A 350 -2.09 0.88 11.21
C ALA A 350 -1.27 0.46 12.45
N ARG A 351 0.00 0.09 12.23
CA ARG A 351 0.91 -0.36 13.29
C ARG A 351 1.23 0.73 14.30
N ALA A 352 1.31 1.98 13.87
CA ALA A 352 1.47 3.13 14.75
C ALA A 352 0.24 3.41 15.62
N SER A 353 -0.93 2.94 15.21
CA SER A 353 -2.18 2.99 16.00
C SER A 353 -2.38 1.74 16.88
N GLY A 354 -1.43 0.80 16.89
CA GLY A 354 -1.47 -0.40 17.72
C GLY A 354 -2.06 -1.63 17.05
N LEU A 355 -2.40 -1.58 15.74
CA LEU A 355 -2.89 -2.75 15.00
C LEU A 355 -1.71 -3.65 14.62
N VAL A 356 -1.79 -4.93 15.00
CA VAL A 356 -0.78 -5.94 14.65
C VAL A 356 -1.14 -6.50 13.28
N ARG A 357 -0.64 -5.86 12.22
CA ARG A 357 -0.90 -6.22 10.83
C ARG A 357 0.34 -6.04 9.97
N ASP A 358 0.77 -7.11 9.30
CA ASP A 358 1.92 -7.10 8.39
C ASP A 358 1.82 -8.30 7.44
N ALA A 359 1.67 -8.07 6.15
CA ALA A 359 1.48 -9.15 5.18
C ALA A 359 2.66 -10.13 5.13
N ARG A 360 3.88 -9.74 5.57
CA ARG A 360 5.01 -10.66 5.69
C ARG A 360 4.80 -11.71 6.78
N PHE A 361 3.97 -11.40 7.78
CA PHE A 361 3.69 -12.26 8.93
C PHE A 361 2.29 -12.91 8.85
N ASP A 362 1.28 -12.12 8.48
CA ASP A 362 -0.12 -12.56 8.48
C ASP A 362 -0.47 -13.37 7.22
N HIS A 363 0.17 -13.03 6.07
CA HIS A 363 -0.04 -13.68 4.77
C HIS A 363 1.30 -13.98 4.09
N PRO A 364 2.22 -14.75 4.73
CA PRO A 364 3.58 -14.91 4.25
C PRO A 364 3.62 -15.57 2.88
N ALA A 365 4.39 -14.97 1.97
CA ALA A 365 4.66 -15.49 0.65
C ALA A 365 6.17 -15.49 0.36
N GLY A 366 6.60 -16.29 -0.61
CA GLY A 366 8.00 -16.39 -0.99
C GLY A 366 8.87 -16.75 0.21
N TRP A 367 10.00 -16.06 0.36
CA TRP A 367 10.98 -16.34 1.42
C TRP A 367 10.48 -16.08 2.84
N HIS A 368 9.51 -15.16 3.03
CA HIS A 368 8.95 -14.88 4.35
C HIS A 368 8.19 -16.06 4.99
N ARG A 369 7.82 -17.10 4.20
CA ARG A 369 7.30 -18.37 4.72
C ARG A 369 8.33 -19.13 5.57
N PHE A 370 9.61 -18.92 5.32
CA PHE A 370 10.73 -19.60 5.99
C PHE A 370 11.43 -18.72 7.00
N ALA A 371 11.43 -17.41 6.78
CA ALA A 371 12.11 -16.42 7.59
C ALA A 371 11.14 -15.25 7.90
N PRO A 372 10.27 -15.39 8.92
CA PRO A 372 9.31 -14.34 9.26
C PRO A 372 10.01 -13.14 9.91
N VAL A 373 9.53 -11.95 9.59
CA VAL A 373 9.93 -10.69 10.24
C VAL A 373 8.93 -10.36 11.35
N PRO A 374 9.33 -10.18 12.60
CA PRO A 374 8.40 -9.83 13.68
C PRO A 374 7.70 -8.49 13.43
N VAL A 375 6.39 -8.39 13.70
CA VAL A 375 5.60 -7.19 13.43
C VAL A 375 5.98 -6.02 14.35
N ALA A 376 6.36 -4.88 13.76
CA ALA A 376 6.70 -3.65 14.49
C ALA A 376 5.44 -2.87 14.86
N VAL A 377 5.15 -2.66 16.13
CA VAL A 377 3.94 -1.98 16.61
C VAL A 377 4.30 -0.91 17.65
N TRP A 378 3.58 0.23 17.61
CA TRP A 378 3.66 1.27 18.62
C TRP A 378 2.26 1.90 18.79
N PRO A 379 1.63 1.87 19.97
CA PRO A 379 0.19 2.15 20.12
C PRO A 379 -0.17 3.65 20.28
N GLY A 380 0.73 4.59 20.02
CA GLY A 380 0.50 6.02 20.24
C GLY A 380 -0.47 6.67 19.23
N GLY A 381 -0.51 6.19 17.99
CA GLY A 381 -1.36 6.70 16.92
C GLY A 381 -0.94 8.05 16.33
N ASP A 382 0.06 8.71 16.88
CA ASP A 382 0.52 10.06 16.54
C ASP A 382 1.74 10.07 15.60
N VAL A 383 2.29 11.24 15.31
CA VAL A 383 3.52 11.41 14.53
C VAL A 383 4.68 10.64 15.16
N PHE A 384 4.81 10.71 16.50
CA PHE A 384 5.85 9.98 17.22
C PHE A 384 5.74 8.48 17.02
N ALA A 385 4.53 7.94 17.16
CA ALA A 385 4.26 6.52 16.95
C ALA A 385 4.62 6.07 15.52
N ARG A 386 4.23 6.86 14.49
CA ARG A 386 4.57 6.55 13.10
C ARG A 386 6.09 6.60 12.85
N ALA A 387 6.80 7.53 13.47
CA ALA A 387 8.26 7.59 13.44
C ALA A 387 8.92 6.38 14.16
N ARG A 388 8.38 6.01 15.33
CA ARG A 388 8.88 4.86 16.12
C ARG A 388 8.66 3.53 15.41
N VAL A 389 7.53 3.32 14.74
CA VAL A 389 7.30 2.11 13.93
C VAL A 389 8.35 2.01 12.82
N ARG A 390 8.65 3.08 12.10
CA ARG A 390 9.70 3.08 11.05
C ARG A 390 11.08 2.71 11.61
N TRP A 391 11.43 3.29 12.75
CA TRP A 391 12.68 2.94 13.41
C TRP A 391 12.72 1.48 13.86
N LEU A 392 11.64 0.95 14.43
CA LEU A 392 11.54 -0.47 14.80
C LEU A 392 11.63 -1.38 13.56
N GLU A 393 11.05 -0.98 12.44
CA GLU A 393 11.16 -1.72 11.19
C GLU A 393 12.59 -1.68 10.63
N ILE A 394 13.31 -0.55 10.74
CA ILE A 394 14.74 -0.50 10.40
C ILE A 394 15.52 -1.55 11.21
N GLN A 395 15.26 -1.66 12.52
CA GLN A 395 15.94 -2.65 13.38
C GLN A 395 15.64 -4.09 12.95
N ARG A 396 14.37 -4.40 12.69
CA ARG A 396 13.93 -5.76 12.37
C ARG A 396 14.35 -6.18 10.96
N SER A 397 14.21 -5.28 10.00
CA SER A 397 14.69 -5.50 8.62
C SER A 397 16.22 -5.61 8.58
N GLY A 398 16.92 -4.78 9.35
CA GLY A 398 18.39 -4.87 9.47
C GLY A 398 18.84 -6.22 10.01
N LYS A 399 18.21 -6.69 11.10
CA LYS A 399 18.49 -8.00 11.68
C LYS A 399 18.17 -9.14 10.68
N PHE A 400 17.00 -9.09 10.04
CA PHE A 400 16.63 -10.06 9.00
C PHE A 400 17.69 -10.12 7.89
N LEU A 401 18.12 -8.97 7.36
CA LEU A 401 19.13 -8.91 6.31
C LEU A 401 20.48 -9.48 6.78
N GLU A 402 20.92 -9.16 8.00
CA GLU A 402 22.16 -9.71 8.56
C GLU A 402 22.11 -11.23 8.63
N GLU A 403 21.01 -11.79 9.12
CA GLU A 403 20.82 -13.25 9.26
C GLU A 403 20.76 -13.93 7.88
N GLN A 404 20.00 -13.38 6.94
CA GLN A 404 19.81 -13.99 5.62
C GLN A 404 21.06 -13.89 4.72
N LEU A 405 21.88 -12.87 4.87
CA LEU A 405 23.11 -12.70 4.09
C LEU A 405 24.28 -13.58 4.56
N ILE A 406 24.21 -14.18 5.75
CA ILE A 406 25.25 -15.11 6.26
C ILE A 406 25.18 -16.44 5.51
N ALA A 407 23.98 -16.93 5.20
CA ALA A 407 23.78 -18.24 4.58
C ALA A 407 22.74 -18.15 3.43
N PRO A 408 23.14 -17.54 2.29
CA PRO A 408 22.26 -17.51 1.13
C PRO A 408 21.96 -18.94 0.62
N PRO A 409 20.72 -19.23 0.18
CA PRO A 409 20.38 -20.53 -0.37
C PRO A 409 21.11 -20.76 -1.70
N ASP A 410 21.51 -22.00 -1.95
CA ASP A 410 22.04 -22.43 -3.23
C ASP A 410 20.93 -22.58 -4.27
N GLY A 411 21.32 -22.68 -5.54
CA GLY A 411 20.43 -23.00 -6.65
C GLY A 411 20.30 -21.86 -7.68
N GLU A 412 19.40 -22.07 -8.62
CA GLU A 412 19.10 -21.11 -9.67
C GLU A 412 18.27 -19.95 -9.10
N ASN A 413 18.43 -18.76 -9.67
CA ASN A 413 17.67 -17.55 -9.31
C ASN A 413 16.59 -17.19 -10.35
N PHE A 414 16.44 -18.01 -11.40
CA PHE A 414 15.46 -17.77 -12.45
C PHE A 414 15.02 -19.09 -13.10
N THR A 415 13.71 -19.22 -13.31
CA THR A 415 13.07 -20.28 -14.12
C THR A 415 12.03 -19.61 -15.00
N ALA A 416 12.07 -19.87 -16.30
CA ALA A 416 11.10 -19.26 -17.21
C ALA A 416 9.67 -19.66 -16.84
N ALA A 417 8.83 -18.67 -16.58
CA ALA A 417 7.41 -18.91 -16.30
C ALA A 417 6.69 -19.32 -17.60
N ALA A 418 5.72 -20.22 -17.49
CA ALA A 418 4.81 -20.55 -18.57
C ALA A 418 3.85 -19.36 -18.86
N LEU A 419 3.05 -19.48 -19.91
CA LEU A 419 2.00 -18.50 -20.20
C LEU A 419 0.92 -18.56 -19.11
N PRO A 420 0.26 -17.42 -18.81
CA PRO A 420 -0.84 -17.37 -17.85
C PRO A 420 -2.00 -18.29 -18.25
N SER A 421 -2.63 -18.93 -17.28
CA SER A 421 -3.84 -19.73 -17.46
C SER A 421 -5.03 -18.83 -17.83
N GLY A 422 -5.94 -19.38 -18.67
CA GLY A 422 -7.16 -18.68 -19.05
C GLY A 422 -8.26 -18.77 -18.01
N ASP A 423 -9.20 -17.79 -18.05
CA ASP A 423 -10.38 -17.70 -17.17
C ASP A 423 -10.03 -17.89 -15.69
N THR A 424 -8.97 -17.25 -15.22
CA THR A 424 -8.38 -17.47 -13.89
C THR A 424 -8.21 -16.15 -13.17
N LEU A 425 -8.58 -16.12 -11.88
CA LEU A 425 -8.33 -15.02 -10.95
C LEU A 425 -7.09 -15.33 -10.11
N ALA A 426 -6.19 -14.37 -9.96
CA ALA A 426 -5.04 -14.47 -9.06
C ALA A 426 -4.99 -13.26 -8.12
N VAL A 427 -4.54 -13.49 -6.87
CA VAL A 427 -4.40 -12.45 -5.84
C VAL A 427 -3.01 -12.53 -5.24
N ALA A 428 -2.35 -11.38 -5.07
CA ALA A 428 -1.07 -11.28 -4.40
C ALA A 428 -1.04 -10.08 -3.44
N LEU A 429 -0.62 -10.34 -2.20
CA LEU A 429 -0.32 -9.33 -1.19
C LEU A 429 1.19 -9.28 -0.94
N VAL A 430 1.76 -8.09 -0.88
CA VAL A 430 3.16 -7.84 -0.52
C VAL A 430 3.22 -6.67 0.44
N GLU A 431 3.90 -6.83 1.57
CA GLU A 431 4.13 -5.71 2.49
C GLU A 431 5.22 -4.79 1.94
N GLY A 432 4.83 -3.74 1.25
CA GLY A 432 5.71 -2.63 0.90
C GLY A 432 6.12 -1.82 2.16
N TRP A 433 7.04 -0.87 2.00
CA TRP A 433 7.50 -0.07 3.14
C TRP A 433 6.42 0.90 3.69
N ARG A 434 5.43 1.30 2.88
CA ARG A 434 4.24 2.07 3.33
C ARG A 434 3.16 1.17 3.93
N GLY A 435 3.11 -0.10 3.53
CA GLY A 435 2.10 -1.06 3.93
C GLY A 435 1.78 -2.06 2.84
N GLU A 436 0.66 -2.74 2.99
CA GLU A 436 0.21 -3.78 2.09
C GLU A 436 -0.10 -3.27 0.68
N VAL A 437 0.57 -3.84 -0.30
CA VAL A 437 0.30 -3.75 -1.73
C VAL A 437 -0.56 -4.94 -2.12
N CYS A 438 -1.73 -4.71 -2.71
CA CYS A 438 -2.60 -5.77 -3.21
C CYS A 438 -2.71 -5.70 -4.74
N HIS A 439 -2.40 -6.79 -5.42
CA HIS A 439 -2.62 -6.98 -6.85
C HIS A 439 -3.64 -8.09 -7.10
N VAL A 440 -4.58 -7.84 -8.00
CA VAL A 440 -5.55 -8.84 -8.45
C VAL A 440 -5.61 -8.83 -9.96
N ALA A 441 -5.46 -9.98 -10.58
CA ALA A 441 -5.59 -10.14 -12.02
C ALA A 441 -6.68 -11.14 -12.37
N LEU A 442 -7.48 -10.83 -13.39
CA LEU A 442 -8.43 -11.74 -14.01
C LEU A 442 -8.05 -11.88 -15.48
N THR A 443 -7.83 -13.11 -15.93
CA THR A 443 -7.56 -13.43 -17.34
C THR A 443 -8.83 -13.79 -18.11
N ASP A 444 -8.79 -13.62 -19.44
CA ASP A 444 -9.75 -14.20 -20.38
C ASP A 444 -9.35 -15.65 -20.72
N SER A 445 -10.12 -16.30 -21.59
CA SER A 445 -9.86 -17.70 -22.01
C SER A 445 -8.50 -17.93 -22.70
N ALA A 446 -7.84 -16.86 -23.16
CA ALA A 446 -6.52 -16.93 -23.78
C ALA A 446 -5.37 -16.63 -22.81
N GLY A 447 -5.66 -16.38 -21.51
CA GLY A 447 -4.66 -15.98 -20.53
C GLY A 447 -4.29 -14.50 -20.57
N ILE A 448 -5.06 -13.68 -21.28
CA ILE A 448 -4.84 -12.24 -21.42
C ILE A 448 -5.58 -11.52 -20.30
N PHE A 449 -4.99 -10.46 -19.72
CA PHE A 449 -5.64 -9.68 -18.66
C PHE A 449 -6.93 -9.04 -19.15
N ARG A 450 -8.04 -9.55 -18.65
CA ARG A 450 -9.38 -8.96 -18.81
C ARG A 450 -9.60 -7.81 -17.82
N ARG A 451 -9.03 -7.92 -16.62
CA ARG A 451 -9.03 -6.90 -15.58
C ARG A 451 -7.75 -7.03 -14.75
N TYR A 452 -7.16 -5.91 -14.40
CA TYR A 452 -6.09 -5.85 -13.42
C TYR A 452 -6.41 -4.77 -12.40
N LYS A 453 -6.38 -5.10 -11.10
CA LYS A 453 -6.59 -4.17 -10.00
C LYS A 453 -5.33 -4.07 -9.17
N ILE A 454 -4.92 -2.84 -8.88
CA ILE A 454 -3.82 -2.52 -7.96
C ILE A 454 -4.39 -1.68 -6.82
N VAL A 455 -4.05 -2.04 -5.59
CA VAL A 455 -4.33 -1.24 -4.41
C VAL A 455 -2.99 -0.97 -3.72
N ASP A 456 -2.50 0.26 -3.87
CA ASP A 456 -1.36 0.77 -3.12
C ASP A 456 -1.79 1.08 -1.67
N PRO A 457 -0.95 0.88 -0.66
CA PRO A 457 -1.31 1.20 0.73
C PRO A 457 -1.76 2.65 0.93
N SER A 458 -1.35 3.57 0.07
CA SER A 458 -1.78 4.97 0.12
C SER A 458 -3.27 5.14 -0.18
N PHE A 459 -3.87 4.25 -0.98
CA PHE A 459 -5.31 4.25 -1.25
C PHE A 459 -6.14 4.03 0.02
N HIS A 460 -5.66 3.17 0.91
CA HIS A 460 -6.26 2.98 2.23
C HIS A 460 -5.99 4.14 3.20
N ASN A 461 -4.80 4.75 3.12
CA ASN A 461 -4.25 5.55 4.22
C ASN A 461 -4.51 7.07 4.09
N TRP A 462 -4.91 7.60 2.92
CA TRP A 462 -5.18 9.04 2.78
C TRP A 462 -6.31 9.54 3.68
N ILE A 463 -7.36 8.74 3.88
CA ILE A 463 -8.41 9.06 4.86
C ILE A 463 -7.85 9.16 6.29
N GLY A 464 -6.79 8.40 6.60
CA GLY A 464 -6.10 8.49 7.89
C GLY A 464 -5.52 9.88 8.14
N LEU A 465 -4.90 10.49 7.13
CA LEU A 465 -4.40 11.86 7.23
C LEU A 465 -5.53 12.88 7.45
N GLU A 466 -6.67 12.74 6.74
CA GLU A 466 -7.84 13.60 6.94
C GLU A 466 -8.35 13.51 8.39
N GLN A 467 -8.44 12.29 8.93
CA GLN A 467 -8.89 12.08 10.30
C GLN A 467 -7.88 12.56 11.35
N ALA A 468 -6.58 12.34 11.09
CA ALA A 468 -5.50 12.76 11.98
C ALA A 468 -5.43 14.30 12.17
N MET A 469 -5.87 15.05 11.19
CA MET A 469 -5.85 16.53 11.25
C MET A 469 -7.01 17.15 12.02
N ARG A 470 -8.07 16.41 12.33
CA ARG A 470 -9.21 16.95 13.09
C ARG A 470 -8.80 17.35 14.51
N GLY A 471 -9.12 18.58 14.88
CA GLY A 471 -8.76 19.16 16.18
C GLY A 471 -7.28 19.50 16.33
N GLN A 472 -6.47 19.40 15.26
CA GLN A 472 -5.07 19.81 15.24
C GLN A 472 -4.96 21.27 14.75
N ALA A 473 -3.83 21.91 15.03
CA ALA A 473 -3.54 23.20 14.40
C ALA A 473 -3.21 23.00 12.91
N VAL A 474 -3.65 23.94 12.04
CA VAL A 474 -3.32 23.88 10.61
C VAL A 474 -1.81 23.90 10.38
N SER A 475 -1.04 24.54 11.28
CA SER A 475 0.43 24.55 11.28
C SER A 475 1.08 23.19 11.55
N ASP A 476 0.34 22.20 12.06
CA ASP A 476 0.82 20.81 12.26
C ASP A 476 0.64 19.94 11.01
N PHE A 477 -0.03 20.44 9.97
CA PHE A 477 -0.26 19.68 8.75
C PHE A 477 1.02 19.17 8.07
N PRO A 478 2.09 19.97 7.89
CA PRO A 478 3.30 19.48 7.21
C PRO A 478 3.89 18.24 7.89
N ILE A 479 4.06 18.29 9.21
CA ILE A 479 4.64 17.17 9.96
C ILE A 479 3.71 15.96 10.03
N CYS A 480 2.39 16.19 10.16
CA CYS A 480 1.40 15.14 10.13
C CYS A 480 1.40 14.44 8.77
N ASN A 481 1.33 15.19 7.66
CA ASN A 481 1.41 14.67 6.30
C ASN A 481 2.71 13.90 6.07
N LYS A 482 3.86 14.46 6.44
CA LYS A 482 5.16 13.79 6.32
C LYS A 482 5.21 12.49 7.12
N SER A 483 4.55 12.42 8.27
CA SER A 483 4.55 11.20 9.09
C SER A 483 3.78 10.04 8.45
N PHE A 484 2.79 10.31 7.62
CA PHE A 484 2.13 9.31 6.78
C PHE A 484 2.96 8.98 5.55
N ASN A 485 3.55 9.97 4.92
CA ASN A 485 4.36 9.91 3.68
C ASN A 485 3.72 9.06 2.57
N LEU A 486 2.48 9.38 2.22
CA LEU A 486 1.67 8.64 1.26
C LEU A 486 2.09 8.95 -0.19
N SER A 487 1.91 7.96 -1.06
CA SER A 487 2.17 8.09 -2.48
C SER A 487 0.96 8.71 -3.19
N TYR A 488 1.18 9.80 -3.90
CA TYR A 488 0.18 10.40 -4.77
C TYR A 488 0.01 9.55 -6.04
N CYS A 489 1.11 9.21 -6.71
CA CYS A 489 1.08 8.39 -7.92
C CYS A 489 0.60 6.95 -7.67
N GLY A 490 0.83 6.37 -6.48
CA GLY A 490 0.29 5.08 -6.07
C GLY A 490 -1.20 5.11 -5.77
N PHE A 491 -1.75 6.26 -5.39
CA PHE A 491 -3.18 6.48 -5.28
C PHE A 491 -3.85 6.72 -6.65
N ASP A 492 -3.17 7.44 -7.53
CA ASP A 492 -3.69 7.93 -8.82
C ASP A 492 -3.44 6.91 -9.97
N LEU A 493 -3.88 5.68 -9.82
CA LEU A 493 -3.65 4.58 -10.78
C LEU A 493 -4.55 4.62 -12.00
#